data_0ba022f446813d2118b9131bc1e69609
#
_entry.id   0ba022f446813d2118b9131bc1e69609
#
_cell.length_a   1.000
_cell.length_b   1.000
_cell.length_c   1.000
_cell.angle_alpha   90.00
_cell.angle_beta   90.00
_cell.angle_gamma   90.00
#
_symmetry.space_group_name_H-M   'P 1'
#
loop_
_entity.id
_entity.type
_entity.pdbx_description
1 polymer ?
#
loop_
_entity_poly.entity_id
_entity_poly.type
_entity_poly.pdbx_seq_one_letter_code
_entity_poly.pdbx_strand_id
1 'polypeptide(L)'
;MKILFYFGHPAQYLFLRKSIKSLLNNGNTVKILIKSKDVLEDLLLQDNLRYTNILPQERGNSKIAIAFSLLKRNIAILPIMLKFKPNLMIGTDATIAQLGWLFNVNRITITEDDYDVIKTLGNLSYPFTQTILC
;
A
#
# COMPACT_ATOMS: atom_id res chain seq x y z
N MET A 1 -6.47 12.71 -11.59
CA MET A 1 -6.85 11.82 -10.47
C MET A 1 -5.68 11.70 -9.50
N LYS A 2 -5.95 11.58 -8.22
CA LYS A 2 -4.94 11.38 -7.17
C LYS A 2 -4.91 9.92 -6.78
N ILE A 3 -3.77 9.27 -6.93
CA ILE A 3 -3.63 7.83 -6.69
C ILE A 3 -2.55 7.59 -5.64
N LEU A 4 -2.89 6.82 -4.63
CA LEU A 4 -1.98 6.43 -3.56
C LEU A 4 -1.61 4.96 -3.72
N PHE A 5 -0.32 4.68 -3.82
CA PHE A 5 0.26 3.34 -3.82
C PHE A 5 0.93 3.03 -2.49
N TYR A 6 0.81 1.79 -2.05
CA TYR A 6 1.54 1.28 -0.89
C TYR A 6 2.22 -0.04 -1.24
N PHE A 7 3.53 -0.07 -1.08
CA PHE A 7 4.35 -1.24 -1.36
C PHE A 7 5.09 -1.73 -0.11
N GLY A 8 4.98 -3.02 0.16
CA GLY A 8 5.73 -3.70 1.20
C GLY A 8 6.89 -4.54 0.67
N HIS A 9 6.97 -4.74 -0.66
CA HIS A 9 7.98 -5.58 -1.30
C HIS A 9 8.36 -5.04 -2.70
N PRO A 10 9.63 -5.18 -3.13
CA PRO A 10 10.08 -4.71 -4.45
C PRO A 10 9.31 -5.29 -5.64
N ALA A 11 8.92 -6.57 -5.59
CA ALA A 11 8.17 -7.25 -6.65
C ALA A 11 6.84 -6.53 -6.96
N GLN A 12 6.16 -6.02 -5.95
CA GLN A 12 4.90 -5.29 -6.10
C GLN A 12 5.08 -4.00 -6.89
N TYR A 13 6.16 -3.27 -6.62
CA TYR A 13 6.52 -2.09 -7.39
C TYR A 13 6.88 -2.46 -8.83
N LEU A 14 7.71 -3.48 -9.04
CA LEU A 14 8.12 -3.92 -10.37
C LEU A 14 6.93 -4.32 -11.23
N PHE A 15 5.96 -5.01 -10.65
CA PHE A 15 4.70 -5.37 -11.31
C PHE A 15 3.92 -4.14 -11.80
N LEU A 16 3.84 -3.09 -10.99
CA LEU A 16 3.09 -1.87 -11.30
C LEU A 16 3.92 -0.74 -11.92
N ARG A 17 5.23 -0.92 -12.07
CA ARG A 17 6.18 0.12 -12.50
C ARG A 17 5.75 0.82 -13.80
N LYS A 18 5.35 0.03 -14.81
CA LYS A 18 4.89 0.58 -16.11
C LYS A 18 3.57 1.34 -15.97
N SER A 19 2.65 0.82 -15.18
CA SER A 19 1.35 1.46 -14.92
C SER A 19 1.53 2.80 -14.19
N ILE A 20 2.41 2.87 -13.19
CA ILE A 20 2.71 4.12 -12.48
C ILE A 20 3.28 5.17 -13.43
N LYS A 21 4.24 4.80 -14.28
CA LYS A 21 4.82 5.72 -15.27
C LYS A 21 3.77 6.21 -16.27
N SER A 22 2.90 5.33 -16.74
CA SER A 22 1.79 5.70 -17.63
C SER A 22 0.81 6.66 -16.96
N LEU A 23 0.45 6.41 -15.70
CA LEU A 23 -0.46 7.27 -14.95
C LEU A 23 0.13 8.69 -14.76
N LEU A 24 1.42 8.78 -14.44
CA LEU A 24 2.12 10.07 -14.34
C LEU A 24 2.16 10.81 -15.67
N ASN A 25 2.47 10.12 -16.77
CA ASN A 25 2.50 10.71 -18.12
C ASN A 25 1.12 11.20 -18.56
N ASN A 26 0.05 10.59 -18.06
CA ASN A 26 -1.33 11.02 -18.31
C ASN A 26 -1.82 12.12 -17.35
N GLY A 27 -0.92 12.77 -16.62
CA GLY A 27 -1.24 13.91 -15.76
C GLY A 27 -1.87 13.58 -14.42
N ASN A 28 -1.83 12.29 -13.99
CA ASN A 28 -2.31 11.91 -12.67
C ASN A 28 -1.27 12.26 -11.60
N THR A 29 -1.74 12.56 -10.39
CA THR A 29 -0.89 12.77 -9.23
C THR A 29 -0.74 11.46 -8.48
N VAL A 30 0.49 10.97 -8.37
CA VAL A 30 0.81 9.72 -7.69
C VAL A 30 1.56 9.99 -6.40
N LYS A 31 1.16 9.33 -5.33
CA LYS A 31 1.86 9.27 -4.05
C LYS A 31 2.21 7.83 -3.73
N ILE A 32 3.48 7.58 -3.43
CA ILE A 32 4.00 6.25 -3.12
C ILE A 32 4.38 6.19 -1.65
N LEU A 33 3.81 5.23 -0.94
CA LEU A 33 4.15 4.87 0.42
C LEU A 33 4.86 3.53 0.40
N ILE A 34 5.89 3.38 1.21
CA ILE A 34 6.60 2.12 1.36
C ILE A 34 6.79 1.76 2.82
N LYS A 35 6.96 0.49 3.09
CA LYS A 35 7.27 -0.05 4.42
C LYS A 35 8.71 -0.52 4.52
N SER A 36 9.36 -0.77 3.43
CA SER A 36 10.68 -1.41 3.36
C SER A 36 11.79 -0.38 3.18
N LYS A 37 12.97 -0.73 3.66
CA LYS A 37 14.26 -0.15 3.26
C LYS A 37 14.86 -1.05 2.18
N ASP A 38 15.96 -0.68 1.62
CA ASP A 38 16.76 -1.49 0.70
C ASP A 38 16.36 -1.36 -0.77
N VAL A 39 16.32 -2.49 -1.48
CA VAL A 39 16.14 -2.57 -2.94
C VAL A 39 14.93 -1.78 -3.46
N LEU A 40 13.84 -1.70 -2.70
CA LEU A 40 12.65 -0.94 -3.12
C LEU A 40 12.93 0.57 -3.19
N GLU A 41 13.66 1.12 -2.21
CA GLU A 41 14.06 2.53 -2.23
C GLU A 41 14.97 2.83 -3.42
N ASP A 42 15.95 1.96 -3.67
CA ASP A 42 16.88 2.10 -4.80
C ASP A 42 16.14 2.10 -6.14
N LEU A 43 15.17 1.20 -6.32
CA LEU A 43 14.34 1.14 -7.53
C LEU A 43 13.51 2.42 -7.75
N LEU A 44 12.93 2.95 -6.69
CA LEU A 44 12.15 4.19 -6.77
C LEU A 44 13.04 5.39 -7.09
N LEU A 45 14.23 5.46 -6.48
CA LEU A 45 15.22 6.51 -6.76
C LEU A 45 15.76 6.43 -8.19
N GLN A 46 16.03 5.24 -8.71
CA GLN A 46 16.43 5.03 -10.11
C GLN A 46 15.37 5.53 -11.10
N ASP A 47 14.09 5.40 -10.74
CA ASP A 47 12.98 5.90 -11.56
C ASP A 47 12.63 7.37 -11.29
N ASN A 48 13.40 8.09 -10.45
CA ASN A 48 13.13 9.46 -10.02
C ASN A 48 11.74 9.64 -9.38
N LEU A 49 11.26 8.62 -8.67
CA LEU A 49 9.98 8.65 -8.00
C LEU A 49 10.14 9.04 -6.52
N ARG A 50 9.33 9.99 -6.09
CA ARG A 50 9.26 10.37 -4.67
C ARG A 50 8.42 9.37 -3.91
N TYR A 51 8.90 8.99 -2.73
CA TYR A 51 8.20 8.07 -1.84
C TYR A 51 8.24 8.57 -0.39
N THR A 52 7.38 7.98 0.45
CA THR A 52 7.38 8.18 1.90
C THR A 52 7.48 6.82 2.57
N ASN A 53 8.49 6.61 3.40
CA ASN A 53 8.61 5.39 4.23
C ASN A 53 7.77 5.55 5.49
N ILE A 54 6.81 4.65 5.71
CA ILE A 54 5.82 4.78 6.79
C ILE A 54 6.31 4.20 8.11
N LEU A 55 6.92 3.03 8.09
CA LEU A 55 7.43 2.36 9.28
C LEU A 55 8.69 1.56 8.96
N PRO A 56 9.86 2.02 9.39
CA PRO A 56 11.11 1.30 9.15
C PRO A 56 11.39 0.14 10.10
N GLN A 57 10.48 -0.19 11.06
CA GLN A 57 10.72 -1.18 12.10
C GLN A 57 10.21 -2.58 11.75
N GLU A 58 10.95 -3.59 12.23
CA GLU A 58 10.63 -4.99 12.07
C GLU A 58 9.29 -5.39 12.74
N ARG A 59 8.68 -6.42 12.19
CA ARG A 59 7.38 -6.94 12.58
C ARG A 59 7.54 -8.09 13.58
N GLY A 60 6.87 -8.04 14.73
CA GLY A 60 6.72 -9.19 15.62
C GLY A 60 5.84 -10.28 15.00
N ASN A 61 6.08 -11.55 15.38
CA ASN A 61 5.40 -12.72 14.79
C ASN A 61 4.09 -13.12 15.47
N SER A 62 3.71 -12.49 16.59
CA SER A 62 2.45 -12.78 17.26
C SER A 62 1.25 -12.09 16.59
N LYS A 63 0.04 -12.70 16.70
CA LYS A 63 -1.20 -12.09 16.18
C LYS A 63 -1.47 -10.69 16.78
N ILE A 64 -1.16 -10.51 18.07
CA ILE A 64 -1.30 -9.23 18.78
C ILE A 64 -0.31 -8.21 18.21
N ALA A 65 0.94 -8.61 17.96
CA ALA A 65 1.95 -7.74 17.35
C ALA A 65 1.57 -7.33 15.92
N ILE A 66 0.94 -8.22 15.16
CA ILE A 66 0.42 -7.93 13.81
C ILE A 66 -0.70 -6.88 13.88
N ALA A 67 -1.68 -7.07 14.76
CA ALA A 67 -2.78 -6.13 14.93
C ALA A 67 -2.30 -4.74 15.40
N PHE A 68 -1.35 -4.71 16.34
CA PHE A 68 -0.77 -3.47 16.84
C PHE A 68 0.07 -2.75 15.77
N SER A 69 0.83 -3.50 14.97
CA SER A 69 1.58 -2.96 13.83
C SER A 69 0.64 -2.38 12.75
N LEU A 70 -0.49 -3.04 12.49
CA LEU A 70 -1.51 -2.54 11.57
C LEU A 70 -2.13 -1.24 12.07
N LEU A 71 -2.47 -1.16 13.36
CA LEU A 71 -3.00 0.06 13.97
C LEU A 71 -2.01 1.22 13.88
N LYS A 72 -0.73 0.98 14.16
CA LYS A 72 0.33 2.00 14.01
C LYS A 72 0.43 2.51 12.57
N ARG A 73 0.35 1.61 11.57
CA ARG A 73 0.36 2.00 10.16
C ARG A 73 -0.87 2.82 9.78
N ASN A 74 -2.04 2.40 10.22
CA ASN A 74 -3.27 3.16 10.00
C ASN A 74 -3.14 4.59 10.54
N ILE A 75 -2.63 4.75 11.76
CA ILE A 75 -2.40 6.07 12.37
C ILE A 75 -1.36 6.87 11.60
N ALA A 76 -0.27 6.25 11.15
CA ALA A 76 0.79 6.92 10.38
C ALA A 76 0.32 7.40 8.99
N ILE A 77 -0.59 6.67 8.35
CA ILE A 77 -1.13 7.01 7.03
C ILE A 77 -2.30 8.00 7.11
N LEU A 78 -2.99 8.05 8.24
CA LEU A 78 -4.17 8.92 8.42
C LEU A 78 -3.92 10.39 8.04
N PRO A 79 -2.87 11.08 8.52
CA PRO A 79 -2.60 12.47 8.10
C PRO A 79 -2.31 12.60 6.61
N ILE A 80 -1.73 11.58 5.99
CA ILE A 80 -1.51 11.54 4.54
C ILE A 80 -2.84 11.47 3.80
N MET A 81 -3.77 10.63 4.27
CA MET A 81 -5.12 10.55 3.72
C MET A 81 -5.85 11.88 3.77
N LEU A 82 -5.81 12.54 4.92
CA LEU A 82 -6.46 13.83 5.13
C LEU A 82 -5.88 14.96 4.26
N LYS A 83 -4.55 14.95 4.07
CA LYS A 83 -3.85 15.97 3.28
C LYS A 83 -3.89 15.69 1.77
N PHE A 84 -3.61 14.47 1.36
CA PHE A 84 -3.52 14.08 -0.06
C PHE A 84 -4.89 13.88 -0.69
N LYS A 85 -5.85 13.32 0.04
CA LYS A 85 -7.22 13.00 -0.40
C LYS A 85 -7.22 12.19 -1.71
N PRO A 86 -6.74 10.94 -1.69
CA PRO A 86 -6.67 10.10 -2.88
C PRO A 86 -8.06 9.77 -3.42
N ASN A 87 -8.18 9.63 -4.73
CA ASN A 87 -9.38 9.10 -5.39
C ASN A 87 -9.33 7.57 -5.53
N LEU A 88 -8.11 7.02 -5.55
CA LEU A 88 -7.86 5.58 -5.66
C LEU A 88 -6.66 5.19 -4.78
N MET A 89 -6.79 4.07 -4.10
CA MET A 89 -5.73 3.45 -3.31
C MET A 89 -5.41 2.07 -3.85
N ILE A 90 -4.12 1.77 -4.00
CA ILE A 90 -3.64 0.48 -4.52
C ILE A 90 -2.51 -0.02 -3.63
N GLY A 91 -2.61 -1.25 -3.17
CA GLY A 91 -1.55 -1.83 -2.36
C GLY A 91 -1.85 -3.24 -1.89
N THR A 92 -0.92 -3.82 -1.15
CA THR A 92 -0.97 -5.20 -0.67
C THR A 92 -1.28 -5.31 0.82
N ASP A 93 -1.24 -4.20 1.53
CA ASP A 93 -1.43 -4.18 2.98
C ASP A 93 -2.90 -3.93 3.36
N ALA A 94 -3.34 -4.57 4.44
CA ALA A 94 -4.68 -4.39 5.00
C ALA A 94 -5.00 -2.91 5.33
N THR A 95 -3.99 -2.10 5.61
CA THR A 95 -4.13 -0.65 5.84
C THR A 95 -4.81 0.05 4.66
N ILE A 96 -4.45 -0.30 3.42
CA ILE A 96 -5.04 0.27 2.21
C ILE A 96 -6.52 -0.06 2.11
N ALA A 97 -6.88 -1.32 2.36
CA ALA A 97 -8.27 -1.75 2.35
C ALA A 97 -9.10 -1.05 3.44
N GLN A 98 -8.59 -1.03 4.68
CA GLN A 98 -9.29 -0.48 5.84
C GLN A 98 -9.44 1.04 5.76
N LEU A 99 -8.37 1.78 5.47
CA LEU A 99 -8.46 3.24 5.34
C LEU A 99 -9.27 3.65 4.11
N GLY A 100 -9.12 2.94 2.99
CA GLY A 100 -9.95 3.18 1.82
C GLY A 100 -11.44 2.95 2.10
N TRP A 101 -11.78 1.94 2.88
CA TRP A 101 -13.15 1.71 3.34
C TRP A 101 -13.63 2.83 4.26
N LEU A 102 -12.84 3.21 5.25
CA LEU A 102 -13.17 4.26 6.23
C LEU A 102 -13.42 5.63 5.56
N PHE A 103 -12.62 5.98 4.57
CA PHE A 103 -12.73 7.25 3.84
C PHE A 103 -13.60 7.17 2.57
N ASN A 104 -14.21 6.03 2.32
CA ASN A 104 -15.01 5.78 1.11
C ASN A 104 -14.24 6.08 -0.19
N VAL A 105 -12.97 5.68 -0.23
CA VAL A 105 -12.09 5.81 -1.39
C VAL A 105 -12.07 4.49 -2.17
N ASN A 106 -12.05 4.56 -3.50
CA ASN A 106 -11.86 3.39 -4.35
C ASN A 106 -10.52 2.72 -4.02
N ARG A 107 -10.52 1.39 -3.93
CA ARG A 107 -9.35 0.64 -3.47
C ARG A 107 -9.20 -0.70 -4.16
N ILE A 108 -7.96 -1.01 -4.50
CA ILE A 108 -7.55 -2.26 -5.13
C ILE A 108 -6.50 -2.91 -4.23
N THR A 109 -6.78 -4.13 -3.79
CA THR A 109 -5.81 -4.94 -3.05
C THR A 109 -5.10 -5.86 -4.04
N ILE A 110 -3.76 -5.83 -4.04
CA ILE A 110 -2.93 -6.73 -4.83
C ILE A 110 -2.43 -7.83 -3.90
N THR A 111 -2.52 -9.06 -4.32
CA THR A 111 -1.96 -10.21 -3.61
C THR A 111 -1.09 -11.03 -4.57
N GLU A 112 0.04 -11.49 -4.06
CA GLU A 112 0.98 -12.37 -4.77
C GLU A 112 0.83 -13.82 -4.30
N ASP A 113 0.22 -14.02 -3.13
CA ASP A 113 0.09 -15.32 -2.47
C ASP A 113 -1.36 -15.78 -2.44
N ASP A 114 -1.54 -17.11 -2.43
CA ASP A 114 -2.84 -17.73 -2.22
C ASP A 114 -3.40 -17.40 -0.82
N TYR A 115 -4.71 -17.29 -0.72
CA TYR A 115 -5.40 -17.01 0.56
C TYR A 115 -4.96 -17.94 1.69
N ASP A 116 -4.73 -19.21 1.39
CA ASP A 116 -4.32 -20.22 2.39
C ASP A 116 -2.96 -19.89 3.03
N VAL A 117 -2.08 -19.21 2.31
CA VAL A 117 -0.77 -18.77 2.80
C VAL A 117 -0.90 -17.49 3.63
N ILE A 118 -1.79 -16.59 3.26
CA ILE A 118 -1.91 -15.24 3.85
C ILE A 118 -3.21 -15.05 4.64
N LYS A 119 -3.80 -16.11 5.21
CA LYS A 119 -5.11 -16.08 5.92
C LYS A 119 -5.29 -14.89 6.86
N THR A 120 -4.28 -14.57 7.67
CA THR A 120 -4.37 -13.44 8.62
C THR A 120 -4.48 -12.10 7.88
N LEU A 121 -3.69 -11.89 6.84
CA LEU A 121 -3.72 -10.68 6.03
C LEU A 121 -5.02 -10.61 5.22
N GLY A 122 -5.43 -11.73 4.61
CA GLY A 122 -6.68 -11.84 3.87
C GLY A 122 -7.90 -11.49 4.73
N ASN A 123 -7.98 -12.04 5.93
CA ASN A 123 -9.09 -11.73 6.86
C ASN A 123 -9.13 -10.27 7.31
N LEU A 124 -7.99 -9.58 7.35
CA LEU A 124 -7.89 -8.17 7.74
C LEU A 124 -8.11 -7.20 6.57
N SER A 125 -7.96 -7.67 5.32
CA SER A 125 -8.03 -6.82 4.13
C SER A 125 -9.25 -7.09 3.25
N TYR A 126 -9.56 -8.35 2.94
CA TYR A 126 -10.60 -8.70 1.97
C TYR A 126 -12.00 -8.19 2.29
N PRO A 127 -12.48 -8.20 3.56
CA PRO A 127 -13.79 -7.63 3.88
C PRO A 127 -13.92 -6.13 3.58
N PHE A 128 -12.78 -5.43 3.49
CA PHE A 128 -12.73 -3.98 3.28
C PHE A 128 -12.31 -3.60 1.85
N THR A 129 -11.92 -4.55 1.01
CA THR A 129 -11.48 -4.27 -0.36
C THR A 129 -12.65 -4.25 -1.35
N GLN A 130 -12.49 -3.55 -2.48
CA GLN A 130 -13.47 -3.54 -3.57
C GLN A 130 -13.04 -4.47 -4.72
N THR A 131 -11.75 -4.52 -4.99
CA THR A 131 -11.16 -5.31 -6.07
C THR A 131 -9.89 -5.97 -5.57
N ILE A 132 -9.76 -7.26 -5.86
CA ILE A 132 -8.55 -8.04 -5.58
C ILE A 132 -7.92 -8.38 -6.93
N LEU A 133 -6.62 -8.09 -7.07
CA LEU A 133 -5.79 -8.52 -8.19
C LEU A 133 -4.83 -9.59 -7.69
N CYS A 134 -4.87 -10.75 -8.34
CA CYS A 134 -4.00 -11.88 -8.08
C CYS A 134 -3.05 -12.10 -9.26
#